data_008a3e58b09ac56515ea6df5187366ba
#
_entry.id   008a3e58b09ac56515ea6df5187366ba
#
_cell.length_a   1.000
_cell.length_b   1.000
_cell.length_c   1.000
_cell.angle_alpha   90.00
_cell.angle_beta   90.00
_cell.angle_gamma   90.00
#
_symmetry.space_group_name_H-M   'P 1'
#
loop_
_entity.id
_entity.type
_entity.pdbx_description
1 polymer ?
#
loop_
_entity_poly.entity_id
_entity_poly.type
_entity_poly.pdbx_seq_one_letter_code
_entity_poly.pdbx_strand_id
1 'polypeptide(L)'
;KRMLVLMGGIGFFLSFVIFLSSPLIVRLILGSDYIPSIAVMQILAWLCFLIAVSNVLGIQIMLPFGRDKACTSIIFGAGVINVILAVLLVPTWYELGMALSVLISELFVTAAMFIYLTLNQLNPLKTIAKEVKQ
;
A
#
# COMPACT_ATOMS: atom_id res chain seq x y z
N LYS A 1 -18.84 7.53 3.45
CA LYS A 1 -18.17 8.78 3.88
C LYS A 1 -17.31 8.55 5.13
N ARG A 2 -17.85 8.04 6.21
CA ARG A 2 -17.07 7.60 7.40
C ARG A 2 -16.09 6.44 7.10
N MET A 3 -16.34 5.67 6.07
CA MET A 3 -15.51 4.51 5.70
C MET A 3 -14.08 4.88 5.29
N LEU A 4 -13.86 6.04 4.67
CA LEU A 4 -12.54 6.50 4.24
C LEU A 4 -11.57 6.69 5.43
N VAL A 5 -12.03 7.43 6.44
CA VAL A 5 -11.25 7.67 7.66
C VAL A 5 -11.11 6.40 8.48
N LEU A 6 -12.16 5.57 8.53
CA LEU A 6 -12.14 4.30 9.24
C LEU A 6 -11.16 3.30 8.58
N MET A 7 -11.23 3.11 7.27
CA MET A 7 -10.32 2.17 6.57
C MET A 7 -8.87 2.64 6.62
N GLY A 8 -8.61 3.94 6.40
CA GLY A 8 -7.27 4.48 6.54
C GLY A 8 -6.74 4.37 7.97
N GLY A 9 -7.58 4.67 8.96
CA GLY A 9 -7.23 4.55 10.39
C GLY A 9 -7.01 3.11 10.83
N ILE A 10 -7.88 2.19 10.41
CA ILE A 10 -7.70 0.75 10.69
C ILE A 10 -6.45 0.21 9.99
N GLY A 11 -6.23 0.56 8.72
CA GLY A 11 -5.03 0.16 7.97
C GLY A 11 -3.75 0.66 8.63
N PHE A 12 -3.73 1.92 9.08
CA PHE A 12 -2.60 2.48 9.82
C PHE A 12 -2.38 1.78 11.16
N PHE A 13 -3.45 1.58 11.92
CA PHE A 13 -3.37 0.90 13.22
C PHE A 13 -2.86 -0.54 13.09
N LEU A 14 -3.39 -1.31 12.14
CA LEU A 14 -2.94 -2.68 11.87
C LEU A 14 -1.48 -2.71 11.41
N SER A 15 -1.09 -1.82 10.50
CA SER A 15 0.29 -1.69 10.06
C SER A 15 1.23 -1.41 11.23
N PHE A 16 0.86 -0.50 12.10
CA PHE A 16 1.65 -0.13 13.28
C PHE A 16 1.77 -1.29 14.29
N VAL A 17 0.67 -2.00 14.53
CA VAL A 17 0.67 -3.19 15.40
C VAL A 17 1.57 -4.29 14.83
N ILE A 18 1.46 -4.59 13.53
CA ILE A 18 2.30 -5.61 12.88
C ILE A 18 3.77 -5.18 12.92
N PHE A 19 4.07 -3.90 12.67
CA PHE A 19 5.43 -3.38 12.71
C PHE A 19 6.08 -3.56 14.09
N LEU A 20 5.37 -3.19 15.15
CA LEU A 20 5.86 -3.34 16.53
C LEU A 20 5.95 -4.81 16.97
N SER A 21 5.01 -5.64 16.52
CA SER A 21 4.94 -7.06 16.89
C SER A 21 5.89 -7.92 16.06
N SER A 22 6.44 -7.43 14.96
CA SER A 22 7.26 -8.21 14.04
C SER A 22 8.46 -8.91 14.72
N PRO A 23 9.27 -8.27 15.60
CA PRO A 23 10.39 -8.96 16.25
C PRO A 23 9.92 -10.02 17.24
N LEU A 24 8.77 -9.78 17.89
CA LEU A 24 8.20 -10.74 18.84
C LEU A 24 7.64 -11.97 18.09
N ILE A 25 6.90 -11.74 17.03
CA ILE A 25 6.29 -12.81 16.22
C ILE A 25 7.38 -13.70 15.59
N VAL A 26 8.40 -13.10 14.98
CA VAL A 26 9.48 -13.84 14.34
C VAL A 26 10.24 -14.69 15.36
N ARG A 27 10.62 -14.12 16.51
CA ARG A 27 11.36 -14.86 17.53
C ARG A 27 10.55 -15.99 18.19
N LEU A 28 9.24 -15.75 18.44
CA LEU A 28 8.39 -16.74 19.11
C LEU A 28 7.92 -17.88 18.18
N ILE A 29 7.61 -17.54 16.91
CA ILE A 29 7.00 -18.51 15.99
C ILE A 29 8.04 -19.17 15.08
N LEU A 30 9.00 -18.38 14.54
CA LEU A 30 9.99 -18.88 13.59
C LEU A 30 11.33 -19.25 14.24
N GLY A 31 11.65 -18.67 15.40
CA GLY A 31 12.93 -18.91 16.10
C GLY A 31 14.05 -17.96 15.68
N SER A 32 15.22 -18.15 16.36
CA SER A 32 16.38 -17.28 16.20
C SER A 32 17.02 -17.28 14.81
N ASP A 33 16.82 -18.36 14.04
CA ASP A 33 17.44 -18.51 12.72
C ASP A 33 16.77 -17.64 11.64
N TYR A 34 15.59 -17.12 11.95
CA TYR A 34 14.78 -16.29 11.03
C TYR A 34 14.81 -14.79 11.35
N ILE A 35 15.81 -14.31 12.09
CA ILE A 35 15.99 -12.89 12.40
C ILE A 35 15.95 -12.00 11.14
N PRO A 36 16.55 -12.36 9.97
CA PRO A 36 16.46 -11.55 8.75
C PRO A 36 15.03 -11.31 8.27
N SER A 37 14.10 -12.21 8.57
CA SER A 37 12.68 -12.08 8.20
C SER A 37 11.96 -10.95 8.95
N ILE A 38 12.54 -10.41 10.03
CA ILE A 38 12.00 -9.23 10.73
C ILE A 38 11.93 -8.04 9.79
N ALA A 39 12.99 -7.80 9.01
CA ALA A 39 13.04 -6.68 8.06
C ALA A 39 11.97 -6.83 6.97
N VAL A 40 11.79 -8.04 6.44
CA VAL A 40 10.74 -8.35 5.47
C VAL A 40 9.35 -8.08 6.07
N MET A 41 9.10 -8.53 7.28
CA MET A 41 7.83 -8.35 7.96
C MET A 41 7.52 -6.88 8.27
N GLN A 42 8.55 -6.08 8.58
CA GLN A 42 8.41 -4.64 8.77
C GLN A 42 8.08 -3.91 7.47
N ILE A 43 8.70 -4.30 6.34
CA ILE A 43 8.38 -3.78 5.01
C ILE A 43 6.92 -4.11 4.65
N LEU A 44 6.50 -5.36 4.88
CA LEU A 44 5.12 -5.80 4.63
C LEU A 44 4.10 -5.10 5.53
N ALA A 45 4.48 -4.71 6.75
CA ALA A 45 3.63 -3.90 7.61
C ALA A 45 3.32 -2.53 6.98
N TRP A 46 4.30 -1.84 6.43
CA TRP A 46 4.09 -0.59 5.68
C TRP A 46 3.26 -0.79 4.42
N LEU A 47 3.42 -1.95 3.76
CA LEU A 47 2.61 -2.31 2.61
C LEU A 47 1.11 -2.39 2.95
N CYS A 48 0.74 -2.93 4.11
CA CYS A 48 -0.66 -2.95 4.56
C CYS A 48 -1.28 -1.55 4.62
N PHE A 49 -0.53 -0.56 5.09
CA PHE A 49 -0.99 0.83 5.11
C PHE A 49 -1.18 1.39 3.71
N LEU A 50 -0.21 1.18 2.82
CA LEU A 50 -0.28 1.65 1.43
C LEU A 50 -1.46 1.03 0.68
N ILE A 51 -1.68 -0.28 0.84
CA ILE A 51 -2.82 -1.00 0.26
C ILE A 51 -4.14 -0.42 0.78
N ALA A 52 -4.23 -0.09 2.08
CA ALA A 52 -5.43 0.54 2.61
C ALA A 52 -5.70 1.91 1.97
N VAL A 53 -4.65 2.70 1.75
CA VAL A 53 -4.76 4.02 1.08
C VAL A 53 -5.12 3.87 -0.39
N SER A 54 -4.45 2.98 -1.14
CA SER A 54 -4.73 2.75 -2.57
C SER A 54 -6.13 2.21 -2.81
N ASN A 55 -6.63 1.31 -1.94
CA ASN A 55 -8.01 0.84 -1.99
C ASN A 55 -9.03 1.96 -1.80
N VAL A 56 -8.74 2.88 -0.88
CA VAL A 56 -9.60 4.05 -0.68
C VAL A 56 -9.63 4.91 -1.94
N LEU A 57 -8.49 5.22 -2.54
CA LEU A 57 -8.41 6.04 -3.75
C LEU A 57 -9.04 5.35 -4.95
N GLY A 58 -8.77 4.06 -5.14
CA GLY A 58 -9.29 3.27 -6.27
C GLY A 58 -10.77 2.94 -6.11
N ILE A 59 -11.10 2.14 -5.11
CA ILE A 59 -12.45 1.54 -4.99
C ILE A 59 -13.47 2.56 -4.51
N GLN A 60 -13.13 3.45 -3.58
CA GLN A 60 -14.10 4.36 -2.98
C GLN A 60 -14.21 5.69 -3.71
N ILE A 61 -13.17 6.09 -4.45
CA ILE A 61 -13.20 7.37 -5.19
C ILE A 61 -13.25 7.13 -6.70
N MET A 62 -12.28 6.42 -7.29
CA MET A 62 -12.20 6.30 -8.75
C MET A 62 -13.36 5.50 -9.35
N LEU A 63 -13.74 4.35 -8.77
CA LEU A 63 -14.82 3.52 -9.29
C LEU A 63 -16.19 4.23 -9.31
N PRO A 64 -16.67 4.83 -8.20
CA PRO A 64 -17.96 5.51 -8.19
C PRO A 64 -18.04 6.71 -9.16
N PHE A 65 -16.91 7.31 -9.51
CA PHE A 65 -16.84 8.39 -10.50
C PHE A 65 -16.66 7.89 -11.94
N GLY A 66 -16.82 6.57 -12.18
CA GLY A 66 -16.74 5.97 -13.53
C GLY A 66 -15.34 6.03 -14.15
N ARG A 67 -14.29 6.01 -13.31
CA ARG A 67 -12.89 6.04 -13.73
C ARG A 67 -12.22 4.66 -13.72
N ASP A 68 -13.00 3.62 -13.97
CA ASP A 68 -12.59 2.21 -13.92
C ASP A 68 -11.40 1.93 -14.83
N LYS A 69 -11.46 2.47 -16.07
CA LYS A 69 -10.38 2.28 -17.07
C LYS A 69 -9.05 2.84 -16.59
N ALA A 70 -9.07 4.03 -15.96
CA ALA A 70 -7.87 4.64 -15.43
C ALA A 70 -7.33 3.87 -14.22
N CYS A 71 -8.21 3.46 -13.31
CA CYS A 71 -7.86 2.63 -12.16
C CYS A 71 -7.20 1.31 -12.61
N THR A 72 -7.83 0.58 -13.52
CA THR A 72 -7.32 -0.68 -14.06
C THR A 72 -5.99 -0.49 -14.79
N SER A 73 -5.83 0.58 -15.56
CA SER A 73 -4.58 0.88 -16.27
C SER A 73 -3.42 1.15 -15.31
N ILE A 74 -3.66 1.88 -14.21
CA ILE A 74 -2.66 2.15 -13.18
C ILE A 74 -2.24 0.84 -12.49
N ILE A 75 -3.20 0.01 -12.11
CA ILE A 75 -2.92 -1.28 -11.46
C ILE A 75 -2.16 -2.22 -12.40
N PHE A 76 -2.54 -2.29 -13.67
CA PHE A 76 -1.84 -3.08 -14.66
C PHE A 76 -0.40 -2.61 -14.87
N GLY A 77 -0.19 -1.29 -14.98
CA GLY A 77 1.15 -0.70 -15.08
C GLY A 77 2.02 -1.02 -13.86
N ALA A 78 1.44 -0.96 -12.67
CA ALA A 78 2.14 -1.33 -11.43
C ALA A 78 2.50 -2.82 -11.40
N GLY A 79 1.63 -3.70 -11.92
CA GLY A 79 1.93 -5.13 -12.07
C GLY A 79 3.14 -5.37 -12.97
N VAL A 80 3.24 -4.68 -14.09
CA VAL A 80 4.42 -4.75 -14.98
C VAL A 80 5.67 -4.25 -14.26
N ILE A 81 5.60 -3.12 -13.57
CA ILE A 81 6.72 -2.59 -12.77
C ILE A 81 7.14 -3.58 -11.70
N ASN A 82 6.18 -4.20 -11.01
CA ASN A 82 6.47 -5.21 -9.98
C ASN A 82 7.26 -6.38 -10.54
N VAL A 83 6.84 -6.93 -11.68
CA VAL A 83 7.53 -8.06 -12.32
C VAL A 83 8.96 -7.68 -12.71
N ILE A 84 9.16 -6.50 -13.31
CA ILE A 84 10.49 -6.02 -13.68
C ILE A 84 11.37 -5.87 -12.44
N LEU A 85 10.87 -5.22 -11.39
CA LEU A 85 11.61 -5.03 -10.14
C LEU A 85 11.92 -6.36 -9.45
N ALA A 86 10.96 -7.30 -9.45
CA ALA A 86 11.19 -8.61 -8.86
C ALA A 86 12.31 -9.37 -9.58
N VAL A 87 12.32 -9.37 -10.91
CA VAL A 87 13.40 -10.01 -11.71
C VAL A 87 14.77 -9.39 -11.44
N LEU A 88 14.82 -8.09 -11.17
CA LEU A 88 16.07 -7.38 -10.90
C LEU A 88 16.56 -7.50 -9.45
N LEU A 89 15.63 -7.44 -8.49
CA LEU A 89 15.95 -7.35 -7.05
C LEU A 89 16.04 -8.72 -6.36
N VAL A 90 15.21 -9.68 -6.76
CA VAL A 90 15.19 -11.00 -6.11
C VAL A 90 16.51 -11.76 -6.25
N PRO A 91 17.21 -11.75 -7.41
CA PRO A 91 18.50 -12.44 -7.53
C PRO A 91 19.59 -11.90 -6.61
N THR A 92 19.50 -10.62 -6.23
CA THR A 92 20.51 -9.94 -5.40
C THR A 92 20.14 -9.92 -3.92
N TRP A 93 18.85 -9.77 -3.59
CA TRP A 93 18.39 -9.54 -2.22
C TRP A 93 17.34 -10.55 -1.74
N TYR A 94 17.12 -11.63 -2.49
CA TYR A 94 16.20 -12.72 -2.13
C TYR A 94 14.84 -12.20 -1.63
N GLU A 95 14.44 -12.56 -0.42
CA GLU A 95 13.14 -12.20 0.18
C GLU A 95 12.97 -10.69 0.33
N LEU A 96 14.02 -9.98 0.67
CA LEU A 96 14.01 -8.50 0.76
C LEU A 96 13.76 -7.86 -0.59
N GLY A 97 14.34 -8.42 -1.67
CA GLY A 97 14.11 -7.96 -3.03
C GLY A 97 12.65 -8.07 -3.44
N MET A 98 12.00 -9.17 -3.07
CA MET A 98 10.57 -9.37 -3.34
C MET A 98 9.70 -8.39 -2.54
N ALA A 99 9.96 -8.23 -1.25
CA ALA A 99 9.22 -7.29 -0.41
C ALA A 99 9.34 -5.84 -0.89
N LEU A 100 10.55 -5.44 -1.31
CA LEU A 100 10.80 -4.10 -1.87
C LEU A 100 10.13 -3.89 -3.23
N SER A 101 10.13 -4.89 -4.12
CA SER A 101 9.47 -4.77 -5.42
C SER A 101 7.97 -4.51 -5.27
N VAL A 102 7.31 -5.22 -4.35
CA VAL A 102 5.89 -5.02 -4.05
C VAL A 102 5.65 -3.66 -3.40
N LEU A 103 6.49 -3.25 -2.46
CA LEU A 103 6.36 -1.94 -1.80
C LEU A 103 6.49 -0.78 -2.79
N ILE A 104 7.48 -0.83 -3.68
CA ILE A 104 7.70 0.20 -4.71
C ILE A 104 6.52 0.25 -5.68
N SER A 105 6.00 -0.91 -6.09
CA SER A 105 4.84 -1.00 -6.98
C SER A 105 3.59 -0.40 -6.34
N GLU A 106 3.36 -0.65 -5.06
CA GLU A 106 2.20 -0.11 -4.34
C GLU A 106 2.35 1.40 -4.09
N LEU A 107 3.57 1.88 -3.84
CA LEU A 107 3.87 3.32 -3.82
C LEU A 107 3.53 3.97 -5.16
N PHE A 108 3.88 3.32 -6.27
CA PHE A 108 3.54 3.81 -7.60
C PHE A 108 2.02 3.87 -7.80
N VAL A 109 1.27 2.82 -7.43
CA VAL A 109 -0.20 2.80 -7.51
C VAL A 109 -0.80 3.96 -6.73
N THR A 110 -0.40 4.10 -5.46
CA THR A 110 -0.92 5.13 -4.57
C THR A 110 -0.63 6.53 -5.11
N ALA A 111 0.61 6.78 -5.54
CA ALA A 111 1.02 8.07 -6.09
C ALA A 111 0.31 8.37 -7.42
N ALA A 112 0.23 7.40 -8.34
CA ALA A 112 -0.43 7.57 -9.63
C ALA A 112 -1.93 7.85 -9.48
N MET A 113 -2.62 7.12 -8.60
CA MET A 113 -4.03 7.37 -8.29
C MET A 113 -4.24 8.75 -7.66
N PHE A 114 -3.38 9.15 -6.73
CA PHE A 114 -3.46 10.47 -6.09
C PHE A 114 -3.25 11.61 -7.10
N ILE A 115 -2.23 11.50 -7.96
CA ILE A 115 -1.95 12.47 -9.02
C ILE A 115 -3.12 12.53 -10.01
N TYR A 116 -3.63 11.39 -10.44
CA TYR A 116 -4.75 11.32 -11.37
C TYR A 116 -6.00 12.01 -10.81
N LEU A 117 -6.34 11.76 -9.56
CA LEU A 117 -7.49 12.39 -8.90
C LEU A 117 -7.31 13.90 -8.73
N THR A 118 -6.08 14.33 -8.43
CA THR A 118 -5.76 15.76 -8.28
C THR A 118 -5.88 16.51 -9.60
N LEU A 119 -5.37 15.92 -10.70
CA LEU A 119 -5.43 16.51 -12.03
C LEU A 119 -6.87 16.60 -12.57
N ASN A 120 -7.72 15.63 -12.25
CA ASN A 120 -9.12 15.61 -12.66
C ASN A 120 -10.08 16.38 -11.72
N GLN A 121 -9.56 17.22 -10.86
CA GLN A 121 -10.31 18.06 -9.89
C GLN A 121 -11.16 17.24 -8.87
N LEU A 122 -10.96 15.94 -8.80
CA LEU A 122 -11.55 15.04 -7.81
C LEU A 122 -10.67 15.00 -6.56
N ASN A 123 -10.23 16.19 -6.08
CA ASN A 123 -9.19 16.35 -5.08
C ASN A 123 -9.53 15.57 -3.80
N PRO A 124 -8.86 14.45 -3.49
CA PRO A 124 -9.18 13.62 -2.35
C PRO A 124 -9.04 14.37 -1.03
N LEU A 125 -8.11 15.32 -0.95
CA LEU A 125 -7.89 16.14 0.24
C LEU A 125 -9.04 17.13 0.50
N LYS A 126 -9.65 17.71 -0.54
CA LYS A 126 -10.84 18.57 -0.39
C LYS A 126 -12.08 17.79 0.01
N THR A 127 -12.19 16.56 -0.45
CA THR A 127 -13.27 15.65 -0.06
C THR A 127 -13.12 15.26 1.41
N ILE A 128 -11.92 14.92 1.85
CA ILE A 128 -11.60 14.61 3.25
C ILE A 128 -11.77 15.84 4.16
N ALA A 129 -11.28 17.02 3.74
CA ALA A 129 -11.39 18.23 4.55
C ALA A 129 -12.83 18.76 4.71
N LYS A 130 -13.73 18.50 3.76
CA LYS A 130 -15.17 18.78 3.89
C LYS A 130 -15.87 17.84 4.88
N GLU A 131 -15.35 16.63 5.03
CA GLU A 131 -15.95 15.61 5.91
C GLU A 131 -15.55 15.77 7.38
N VAL A 132 -14.39 16.35 7.65
CA VAL A 132 -13.92 16.63 9.04
C VAL A 132 -14.64 17.85 9.64
N LYS A 133 -15.28 18.70 8.81
CA LYS A 133 -15.99 19.91 9.25
C LYS A 133 -17.52 19.76 9.43
N GLN A 134 -18.06 18.58 9.19
CA GLN A 134 -19.46 18.22 9.44
C GLN A 134 -19.56 17.16 10.54
#